data_64cad5ef64677501353bc8049f05a131
#
_entry.id   64cad5ef64677501353bc8049f05a131
#
_cell.length_a   1.000
_cell.length_b   1.000
_cell.length_c   1.000
_cell.angle_alpha   90.00
_cell.angle_beta   90.00
_cell.angle_gamma   90.00
#
_symmetry.space_group_name_H-M   'P 1'
#
loop_
_entity.id
_entity.type
_entity.pdbx_description
1 polymer ?
#
loop_
_entity_poly.entity_id
_entity_poly.type
_entity_poly.pdbx_seq_one_letter_code
_entity_poly.pdbx_strand_id
1 'polypeptide(L)'
;MIIASNVSKKFGRLKALDNVSVTCNKGECIALIGPNASGKTTFIKTILGMVVQDSGFITFNGNNILHHWQYREQIGYMPQTGRYPDNMTIGHVMDMMKDIRGDTVSLDEDLVIAFDLKSLMKKRMRTLSGGTRQKVSASLAFLFNPFVLILDEPTAGLDPVASEILKGKIITEKEKGKLILITSHVLSELDDLVTQIIYMQEGKICFHKSIEELRTDTGEERLNKAIAHFMSNQQK
;
A
#
# COMPACT_ATOMS: atom_id res chain seq x y z
N MET A 1 5.82 4.10 12.62
CA MET A 1 4.67 3.42 13.23
C MET A 1 3.40 4.22 12.96
N ILE A 2 2.35 3.56 12.51
CA ILE A 2 1.03 4.16 12.27
C ILE A 2 0.05 3.55 13.27
N ILE A 3 -0.68 4.40 14.00
CA ILE A 3 -1.73 3.96 14.91
C ILE A 3 -3.02 4.65 14.51
N ALA A 4 -4.04 3.88 14.21
CA ALA A 4 -5.42 4.33 14.06
C ALA A 4 -6.19 3.97 15.34
N SER A 5 -6.95 4.91 15.88
CA SER A 5 -7.74 4.72 17.10
C SER A 5 -9.17 5.19 16.88
N ASN A 6 -10.11 4.24 16.89
CA ASN A 6 -11.56 4.46 16.76
C ASN A 6 -11.95 5.30 15.54
N VAL A 7 -11.23 5.10 14.43
CA VAL A 7 -11.41 5.87 13.21
C VAL A 7 -12.73 5.51 12.53
N SER A 8 -13.58 6.51 12.31
CA SER A 8 -14.83 6.33 11.57
C SER A 8 -14.96 7.35 10.45
N LYS A 9 -15.58 6.93 9.33
CA LYS A 9 -15.85 7.77 8.16
C LYS A 9 -17.14 7.39 7.48
N LYS A 10 -17.99 8.39 7.23
CA LYS A 10 -19.22 8.23 6.45
C LYS A 10 -19.19 9.05 5.17
N PHE A 11 -19.79 8.52 4.13
CA PHE A 11 -20.10 9.22 2.89
C PHE A 11 -21.63 9.14 2.68
N GLY A 12 -22.32 10.21 3.03
CA GLY A 12 -23.76 10.20 3.10
C GLY A 12 -24.26 9.14 4.10
N ARG A 13 -25.01 8.15 3.61
CA ARG A 13 -25.53 7.04 4.43
C ARG A 13 -24.52 5.88 4.58
N LEU A 14 -23.50 5.80 3.73
CA LEU A 14 -22.52 4.73 3.74
C LEU A 14 -21.48 4.97 4.83
N LYS A 15 -21.37 4.04 5.77
CA LYS A 15 -20.33 4.01 6.79
C LYS A 15 -19.11 3.27 6.22
N ALA A 16 -18.19 3.99 5.61
CA ALA A 16 -17.02 3.43 4.93
C ALA A 16 -15.93 2.95 5.90
N LEU A 17 -15.82 3.59 7.08
CA LEU A 17 -15.03 3.13 8.23
C LEU A 17 -15.90 3.20 9.47
N ASP A 18 -15.87 2.15 10.28
CA ASP A 18 -16.65 1.99 11.49
C ASP A 18 -15.77 1.57 12.67
N ASN A 19 -15.32 2.56 13.44
CA ASN A 19 -14.54 2.35 14.66
C ASN A 19 -13.27 1.52 14.44
N VAL A 20 -12.53 1.82 13.38
CA VAL A 20 -11.29 1.13 13.00
C VAL A 20 -10.18 1.48 13.97
N SER A 21 -9.63 0.46 14.63
CA SER A 21 -8.47 0.58 15.53
C SER A 21 -7.42 -0.44 15.15
N VAL A 22 -6.20 0.02 14.84
CA VAL A 22 -5.08 -0.84 14.45
C VAL A 22 -3.75 -0.14 14.67
N THR A 23 -2.75 -0.95 14.97
CA THR A 23 -1.34 -0.52 15.04
C THR A 23 -0.55 -1.23 13.97
N CYS A 24 0.21 -0.46 13.17
CA CYS A 24 1.13 -0.96 12.16
C CYS A 24 2.55 -0.54 12.57
N ASN A 25 3.42 -1.51 12.82
CA ASN A 25 4.74 -1.28 13.37
C ASN A 25 5.82 -1.23 12.27
N LYS A 26 6.95 -0.63 12.61
CA LYS A 26 8.15 -0.68 11.78
C LYS A 26 8.61 -2.13 11.61
N GLY A 27 9.06 -2.49 10.39
CA GLY A 27 9.50 -3.85 10.07
C GLY A 27 8.37 -4.81 9.69
N GLU A 28 7.11 -4.41 9.82
CA GLU A 28 5.99 -5.22 9.40
C GLU A 28 5.68 -5.02 7.91
N CYS A 29 5.37 -6.13 7.23
CA CYS A 29 4.73 -6.13 5.93
C CYS A 29 3.30 -6.65 6.11
N ILE A 30 2.33 -5.77 6.00
CA ILE A 30 0.94 -6.01 6.37
C ILE A 30 0.08 -6.12 5.12
N ALA A 31 -0.63 -7.23 4.96
CA ALA A 31 -1.68 -7.35 3.97
C ALA A 31 -3.00 -6.78 4.52
N LEU A 32 -3.52 -5.75 3.86
CA LEU A 32 -4.86 -5.23 4.09
C LEU A 32 -5.83 -5.87 3.08
N ILE A 33 -6.59 -6.85 3.53
CA ILE A 33 -7.45 -7.68 2.68
C ILE A 33 -8.92 -7.55 3.07
N GLY A 34 -9.80 -8.02 2.20
CA GLY A 34 -11.25 -7.99 2.39
C GLY A 34 -12.00 -7.79 1.07
N PRO A 35 -13.32 -8.00 1.04
CA PRO A 35 -14.12 -7.85 -0.17
C PRO A 35 -14.11 -6.42 -0.73
N ASN A 36 -14.61 -6.26 -1.95
CA ASN A 36 -14.81 -4.93 -2.51
C ASN A 36 -15.75 -4.11 -1.62
N ALA A 37 -15.51 -2.80 -1.54
CA ALA A 37 -16.24 -1.88 -0.68
C ALA A 37 -16.10 -2.14 0.84
N SER A 38 -15.15 -2.98 1.29
CA SER A 38 -14.92 -3.24 2.73
C SER A 38 -14.29 -2.06 3.49
N GLY A 39 -13.85 -1.00 2.79
CA GLY A 39 -13.26 0.19 3.42
C GLY A 39 -11.73 0.33 3.24
N LYS A 40 -11.03 -0.66 2.65
CA LYS A 40 -9.56 -0.65 2.48
C LYS A 40 -9.02 0.65 1.87
N THR A 41 -9.52 1.02 0.70
CA THR A 41 -9.09 2.25 0.01
C THR A 41 -9.44 3.51 0.80
N THR A 42 -10.56 3.53 1.52
CA THR A 42 -10.92 4.64 2.40
C THR A 42 -9.94 4.73 3.56
N PHE A 43 -9.57 3.61 4.17
CA PHE A 43 -8.60 3.56 5.26
C PHE A 43 -7.21 4.03 4.80
N ILE A 44 -6.72 3.53 3.66
CA ILE A 44 -5.47 4.01 3.04
C ILE A 44 -5.52 5.52 2.79
N LYS A 45 -6.58 6.02 2.16
CA LYS A 45 -6.75 7.46 1.89
C LYS A 45 -6.82 8.29 3.18
N THR A 46 -7.34 7.71 4.26
CA THR A 46 -7.38 8.39 5.56
C THR A 46 -5.97 8.46 6.17
N ILE A 47 -5.18 7.38 6.10
CA ILE A 47 -3.75 7.40 6.50
C ILE A 47 -2.97 8.45 5.67
N LEU A 48 -3.24 8.55 4.38
CA LEU A 48 -2.60 9.52 3.50
C LEU A 48 -3.11 10.96 3.69
N GLY A 49 -4.13 11.18 4.55
CA GLY A 49 -4.76 12.48 4.75
C GLY A 49 -5.49 13.01 3.52
N MET A 50 -5.83 12.13 2.56
CA MET A 50 -6.67 12.44 1.39
C MET A 50 -8.17 12.38 1.75
N VAL A 51 -8.51 11.70 2.84
CA VAL A 51 -9.84 11.64 3.44
C VAL A 51 -9.69 12.01 4.91
N VAL A 52 -10.49 12.95 5.38
CA VAL A 52 -10.55 13.32 6.80
C VAL A 52 -11.59 12.44 7.48
N GLN A 53 -11.22 11.79 8.57
CA GLN A 53 -12.13 10.99 9.40
C GLN A 53 -13.17 11.89 10.10
N ASP A 54 -14.33 11.32 10.41
CA ASP A 54 -15.40 12.02 11.13
C ASP A 54 -15.22 11.89 12.66
N SER A 55 -14.58 10.79 13.13
CA SER A 55 -14.20 10.59 14.54
C SER A 55 -12.96 9.70 14.64
N GLY A 56 -12.38 9.63 15.84
CA GLY A 56 -11.13 8.96 16.12
C GLY A 56 -9.92 9.78 15.65
N PHE A 57 -8.74 9.18 15.68
CA PHE A 57 -7.52 9.83 15.23
C PHE A 57 -6.53 8.82 14.66
N ILE A 58 -5.60 9.33 13.85
CA ILE A 58 -4.45 8.56 13.35
C ILE A 58 -3.18 9.28 13.77
N THR A 59 -2.20 8.52 14.23
CA THR A 59 -0.86 9.05 14.51
C THR A 59 0.16 8.40 13.59
N PHE A 60 1.17 9.20 13.21
CA PHE A 60 2.35 8.76 12.52
C PHE A 60 3.59 9.09 13.39
N ASN A 61 4.35 8.07 13.80
CA ASN A 61 5.46 8.20 14.74
C ASN A 61 5.08 9.00 16.01
N GLY A 62 3.88 8.75 16.56
CA GLY A 62 3.36 9.39 17.77
C GLY A 62 2.69 10.76 17.55
N ASN A 63 2.82 11.37 16.38
CA ASN A 63 2.22 12.67 16.08
C ASN A 63 0.88 12.49 15.35
N ASN A 64 -0.16 13.21 15.78
CA ASN A 64 -1.45 13.21 15.10
C ASN A 64 -1.28 13.78 13.68
N ILE A 65 -1.82 13.08 12.68
CA ILE A 65 -1.68 13.49 11.27
C ILE A 65 -2.71 14.55 10.86
N LEU A 66 -3.72 14.82 11.68
CA LEU A 66 -4.77 15.78 11.37
C LEU A 66 -4.17 17.20 11.26
N HIS A 67 -4.40 17.85 10.14
CA HIS A 67 -3.85 19.17 9.79
C HIS A 67 -2.32 19.26 9.63
N HIS A 68 -1.63 18.11 9.61
CA HIS A 68 -0.21 18.02 9.31
C HIS A 68 -0.02 17.27 8.00
N TRP A 69 0.93 17.69 7.17
CA TRP A 69 1.18 17.06 5.87
C TRP A 69 2.62 16.52 5.72
N GLN A 70 3.54 16.99 6.56
CA GLN A 70 4.98 16.67 6.45
C GLN A 70 5.27 15.17 6.59
N TYR A 71 4.47 14.42 7.36
CA TYR A 71 4.64 12.97 7.49
C TYR A 71 4.54 12.24 6.15
N ARG A 72 3.85 12.82 5.15
CA ARG A 72 3.70 12.22 3.82
C ARG A 72 5.02 12.14 3.06
N GLU A 73 6.01 12.95 3.42
CA GLU A 73 7.37 12.88 2.87
C GLU A 73 8.04 11.54 3.21
N GLN A 74 7.62 10.89 4.28
CA GLN A 74 8.12 9.59 4.73
C GLN A 74 7.31 8.42 4.17
N ILE A 75 6.28 8.68 3.33
CA ILE A 75 5.41 7.65 2.75
C ILE A 75 5.60 7.61 1.24
N GLY A 76 5.90 6.42 0.71
CA GLY A 76 5.77 6.10 -0.70
C GLY A 76 4.40 5.48 -0.96
N TYR A 77 3.66 6.03 -1.89
CA TYR A 77 2.32 5.54 -2.23
C TYR A 77 2.24 5.11 -3.69
N MET A 78 1.84 3.86 -3.89
CA MET A 78 1.51 3.31 -5.19
C MET A 78 0.01 3.07 -5.24
N PRO A 79 -0.78 3.91 -5.93
CA PRO A 79 -2.22 3.69 -6.09
C PRO A 79 -2.50 2.54 -7.06
N GLN A 80 -3.64 1.87 -6.92
CA GLN A 80 -4.13 0.83 -7.84
C GLN A 80 -4.13 1.30 -9.30
N THR A 81 -4.48 2.56 -9.54
CA THR A 81 -4.42 3.20 -10.86
C THR A 81 -3.70 4.52 -10.74
N GLY A 82 -2.46 4.56 -11.20
CA GLY A 82 -1.67 5.78 -11.26
C GLY A 82 -2.25 6.75 -12.29
N ARG A 83 -2.65 7.94 -11.83
CA ARG A 83 -3.12 9.03 -12.69
C ARG A 83 -2.08 10.13 -12.75
N TYR A 84 -1.55 10.35 -13.93
CA TYR A 84 -0.53 11.36 -14.21
C TYR A 84 -1.01 12.27 -15.34
N PRO A 85 -0.51 13.51 -15.44
CA PRO A 85 -0.87 14.39 -16.54
C PRO A 85 -0.56 13.76 -17.90
N ASP A 86 -1.57 13.59 -18.73
CA ASP A 86 -1.51 12.83 -19.99
C ASP A 86 -0.43 13.33 -20.96
N ASN A 87 -0.19 14.64 -20.98
CA ASN A 87 0.78 15.29 -21.89
C ASN A 87 2.22 15.29 -21.39
N MET A 88 2.44 14.96 -20.11
CA MET A 88 3.81 14.83 -19.58
C MET A 88 4.46 13.54 -20.07
N THR A 89 5.77 13.57 -20.23
CA THR A 89 6.57 12.36 -20.44
C THR A 89 6.91 11.71 -19.10
N ILE A 90 7.38 10.46 -19.12
CA ILE A 90 7.87 9.77 -17.90
C ILE A 90 8.94 10.64 -17.23
N GLY A 91 9.92 11.15 -18.00
CA GLY A 91 10.97 12.03 -17.49
C GLY A 91 10.39 13.27 -16.80
N HIS A 92 9.47 13.98 -17.47
CA HIS A 92 8.85 15.18 -16.87
C HIS A 92 8.10 14.86 -15.57
N VAL A 93 7.44 13.70 -15.44
CA VAL A 93 6.79 13.31 -14.19
C VAL A 93 7.82 13.06 -13.09
N MET A 94 8.92 12.37 -13.41
CA MET A 94 9.99 12.10 -12.44
C MET A 94 10.69 13.40 -12.00
N ASP A 95 11.01 14.29 -12.93
CA ASP A 95 11.63 15.59 -12.64
C ASP A 95 10.71 16.44 -11.76
N MET A 96 9.42 16.53 -12.10
CA MET A 96 8.43 17.23 -11.29
C MET A 96 8.37 16.68 -9.84
N MET A 97 8.44 15.35 -9.68
CA MET A 97 8.44 14.74 -8.34
C MET A 97 9.73 15.05 -7.58
N LYS A 98 10.88 15.10 -8.27
CA LYS A 98 12.16 15.51 -7.68
C LYS A 98 12.12 16.98 -7.25
N ASP A 99 11.62 17.87 -8.10
CA ASP A 99 11.47 19.30 -7.79
C ASP A 99 10.58 19.53 -6.55
N ILE A 100 9.45 18.80 -6.43
CA ILE A 100 8.55 18.89 -5.26
C ILE A 100 9.24 18.44 -3.97
N ARG A 101 10.11 17.42 -4.05
CA ARG A 101 10.81 16.84 -2.89
C ARG A 101 12.09 17.59 -2.51
N GLY A 102 12.65 18.38 -3.42
CA GLY A 102 13.92 19.08 -3.25
C GLY A 102 15.16 18.20 -3.37
N ASP A 103 16.32 18.83 -3.52
CA ASP A 103 17.59 18.18 -3.89
C ASP A 103 18.28 17.38 -2.76
N THR A 104 17.71 17.32 -1.56
CA THR A 104 18.37 16.75 -0.38
C THR A 104 18.10 15.26 -0.16
N VAL A 105 17.31 14.62 -1.01
CA VAL A 105 16.87 13.24 -0.82
C VAL A 105 17.69 12.28 -1.67
N SER A 106 18.25 11.24 -1.03
CA SER A 106 18.87 10.12 -1.76
C SER A 106 17.82 9.39 -2.59
N LEU A 107 18.06 9.28 -3.91
CA LEU A 107 17.13 8.64 -4.84
C LEU A 107 17.40 7.13 -4.91
N ASP A 108 16.32 6.35 -4.84
CA ASP A 108 16.33 4.91 -5.12
C ASP A 108 15.84 4.68 -6.57
N GLU A 109 16.78 4.50 -7.48
CA GLU A 109 16.47 4.26 -8.91
C GLU A 109 16.43 2.77 -9.28
N ASP A 110 16.48 1.85 -8.33
CA ASP A 110 16.54 0.40 -8.60
C ASP A 110 15.42 -0.06 -9.55
N LEU A 111 14.16 0.33 -9.26
CA LEU A 111 13.03 -0.02 -10.12
C LEU A 111 13.04 0.73 -11.47
N VAL A 112 13.58 1.95 -11.52
CA VAL A 112 13.74 2.69 -12.80
C VAL A 112 14.68 1.93 -13.73
N ILE A 113 15.75 1.37 -13.18
CA ILE A 113 16.74 0.58 -13.90
C ILE A 113 16.16 -0.79 -14.25
N ALA A 114 15.62 -1.52 -13.27
CA ALA A 114 15.13 -2.89 -13.45
C ALA A 114 13.95 -2.99 -14.44
N PHE A 115 13.12 -1.95 -14.54
CA PHE A 115 12.02 -1.86 -15.50
C PHE A 115 12.41 -1.23 -16.84
N ASP A 116 13.69 -0.89 -17.03
CA ASP A 116 14.21 -0.19 -18.22
C ASP A 116 13.43 1.10 -18.56
N LEU A 117 13.00 1.83 -17.55
CA LEU A 117 12.25 3.07 -17.76
C LEU A 117 13.13 4.17 -18.36
N LYS A 118 14.45 4.09 -18.23
CA LYS A 118 15.40 5.07 -18.81
C LYS A 118 15.26 5.15 -20.35
N SER A 119 15.02 4.02 -21.01
CA SER A 119 14.78 3.97 -22.45
C SER A 119 13.44 4.61 -22.87
N LEU A 120 12.51 4.74 -21.93
CA LEU A 120 11.15 5.21 -22.15
C LEU A 120 10.88 6.65 -21.67
N MET A 121 11.90 7.36 -21.14
CA MET A 121 11.74 8.69 -20.51
C MET A 121 11.04 9.72 -21.39
N LYS A 122 11.20 9.64 -22.71
CA LYS A 122 10.58 10.56 -23.68
C LYS A 122 9.14 10.18 -24.06
N LYS A 123 8.63 9.01 -23.64
CA LYS A 123 7.24 8.60 -23.93
C LYS A 123 6.25 9.37 -23.06
N ARG A 124 5.14 9.80 -23.67
CA ARG A 124 4.06 10.51 -22.98
C ARG A 124 3.21 9.53 -22.17
N MET A 125 2.75 9.95 -20.98
CA MET A 125 1.96 9.13 -20.08
C MET A 125 0.69 8.55 -20.73
N ARG A 126 0.01 9.32 -21.61
CA ARG A 126 -1.18 8.86 -22.34
C ARG A 126 -0.92 7.71 -23.32
N THR A 127 0.33 7.55 -23.78
CA THR A 127 0.70 6.52 -24.77
C THR A 127 1.19 5.23 -24.14
N LEU A 128 1.30 5.18 -22.81
CA LEU A 128 1.78 4.02 -22.08
C LEU A 128 0.69 2.95 -21.95
N SER A 129 1.10 1.69 -22.07
CA SER A 129 0.26 0.56 -21.66
C SER A 129 -0.04 0.62 -20.16
N GLY A 130 -1.09 -0.06 -19.70
CA GLY A 130 -1.40 -0.20 -18.28
C GLY A 130 -0.22 -0.70 -17.45
N GLY A 131 0.43 -1.78 -17.90
CA GLY A 131 1.60 -2.34 -17.24
C GLY A 131 2.80 -1.38 -17.18
N THR A 132 3.07 -0.64 -18.25
CA THR A 132 4.15 0.36 -18.24
C THR A 132 3.82 1.51 -17.27
N ARG A 133 2.56 1.95 -17.22
CA ARG A 133 2.11 2.97 -16.26
C ARG A 133 2.24 2.47 -14.82
N GLN A 134 1.97 1.20 -14.58
CA GLN A 134 2.14 0.56 -13.28
C GLN A 134 3.62 0.49 -12.87
N LYS A 135 4.54 0.16 -13.80
CA LYS A 135 5.99 0.21 -13.59
C LYS A 135 6.46 1.62 -13.19
N VAL A 136 5.95 2.66 -13.85
CA VAL A 136 6.24 4.06 -13.47
C VAL A 136 5.70 4.38 -12.08
N SER A 137 4.47 3.95 -11.76
CA SER A 137 3.84 4.17 -10.46
C SER A 137 4.63 3.50 -9.34
N ALA A 138 5.05 2.25 -9.54
CA ALA A 138 5.92 1.55 -8.61
C ALA A 138 7.25 2.30 -8.41
N SER A 139 7.94 2.65 -9.49
CA SER A 139 9.23 3.35 -9.39
C SER A 139 9.12 4.66 -8.61
N LEU A 140 8.05 5.44 -8.82
CA LEU A 140 7.82 6.68 -8.08
C LEU A 140 7.54 6.46 -6.58
N ALA A 141 6.86 5.37 -6.22
CA ALA A 141 6.57 5.05 -4.82
C ALA A 141 7.85 4.75 -4.02
N PHE A 142 8.86 4.16 -4.65
CA PHE A 142 10.13 3.81 -4.00
C PHE A 142 11.20 4.89 -4.16
N LEU A 143 11.08 5.80 -5.14
CA LEU A 143 12.12 6.72 -5.61
C LEU A 143 12.82 7.52 -4.50
N PHE A 144 12.08 7.96 -3.48
CA PHE A 144 12.59 8.81 -2.40
C PHE A 144 12.94 8.02 -1.13
N ASN A 145 13.15 6.73 -1.25
CA ASN A 145 13.54 5.84 -0.16
C ASN A 145 12.69 6.03 1.12
N PRO A 146 11.34 6.00 1.02
CA PRO A 146 10.45 6.29 2.14
C PRO A 146 10.56 5.26 3.27
N PHE A 147 10.20 5.65 4.50
CA PHE A 147 10.14 4.74 5.65
C PHE A 147 8.90 3.85 5.67
N VAL A 148 7.84 4.31 5.03
CA VAL A 148 6.57 3.58 4.89
C VAL A 148 6.22 3.45 3.42
N LEU A 149 5.84 2.26 3.00
CA LEU A 149 5.31 1.99 1.66
C LEU A 149 3.84 1.58 1.78
N ILE A 150 2.97 2.23 1.03
CA ILE A 150 1.57 1.86 0.88
C ILE A 150 1.35 1.49 -0.58
N LEU A 151 1.08 0.22 -0.85
CA LEU A 151 1.02 -0.35 -2.18
C LEU A 151 -0.39 -0.93 -2.43
N ASP A 152 -1.17 -0.25 -3.25
CA ASP A 152 -2.55 -0.63 -3.54
C ASP A 152 -2.59 -1.48 -4.82
N GLU A 153 -2.72 -2.80 -4.66
CA GLU A 153 -2.67 -3.82 -5.72
C GLU A 153 -1.43 -3.70 -6.63
N PRO A 154 -0.21 -3.77 -6.07
CA PRO A 154 1.00 -3.38 -6.76
C PRO A 154 1.34 -4.23 -8.00
N THR A 155 0.95 -5.50 -8.02
CA THR A 155 1.23 -6.45 -9.12
C THR A 155 0.17 -6.45 -10.21
N ALA A 156 -0.99 -5.80 -9.97
CA ALA A 156 -2.09 -5.76 -10.91
C ALA A 156 -1.67 -5.15 -12.26
N GLY A 157 -1.85 -5.92 -13.35
CA GLY A 157 -1.53 -5.48 -14.70
C GLY A 157 -0.04 -5.48 -15.08
N LEU A 158 0.84 -5.93 -14.19
CA LEU A 158 2.23 -6.21 -14.52
C LEU A 158 2.36 -7.56 -15.26
N ASP A 159 3.36 -7.66 -16.14
CA ASP A 159 3.80 -8.93 -16.65
C ASP A 159 4.52 -9.77 -15.55
N PRO A 160 4.64 -11.11 -15.70
CA PRO A 160 5.23 -11.96 -14.67
C PRO A 160 6.64 -11.53 -14.23
N VAL A 161 7.49 -11.10 -15.19
CA VAL A 161 8.87 -10.68 -14.88
C VAL A 161 8.86 -9.40 -14.05
N ALA A 162 8.06 -8.42 -14.44
CA ALA A 162 7.94 -7.18 -13.68
C ALA A 162 7.32 -7.39 -12.29
N SER A 163 6.38 -8.33 -12.17
CA SER A 163 5.80 -8.70 -10.87
C SER A 163 6.88 -9.26 -9.94
N GLU A 164 7.72 -10.18 -10.41
CA GLU A 164 8.81 -10.75 -9.60
C GLU A 164 9.88 -9.70 -9.22
N ILE A 165 10.23 -8.79 -10.14
CA ILE A 165 11.13 -7.67 -9.83
C ILE A 165 10.55 -6.81 -8.70
N LEU A 166 9.26 -6.46 -8.77
CA LEU A 166 8.62 -5.65 -7.74
C LEU A 166 8.53 -6.39 -6.39
N LYS A 167 8.19 -7.69 -6.39
CA LYS A 167 8.17 -8.51 -5.18
C LYS A 167 9.56 -8.58 -4.53
N GLY A 168 10.61 -8.81 -5.32
CA GLY A 168 12.00 -8.79 -4.83
C GLY A 168 12.35 -7.44 -4.17
N LYS A 169 11.94 -6.32 -4.79
CA LYS A 169 12.13 -4.99 -4.20
C LYS A 169 11.37 -4.82 -2.89
N ILE A 170 10.11 -5.29 -2.79
CA ILE A 170 9.32 -5.25 -1.56
C ILE A 170 10.01 -6.05 -0.45
N ILE A 171 10.51 -7.26 -0.75
CA ILE A 171 11.25 -8.09 0.23
C ILE A 171 12.49 -7.34 0.74
N THR A 172 13.29 -6.78 -0.15
CA THR A 172 14.48 -5.99 0.21
C THR A 172 14.14 -4.83 1.14
N GLU A 173 13.05 -4.10 0.86
CA GLU A 173 12.64 -2.97 1.69
C GLU A 173 12.07 -3.43 3.06
N LYS A 174 11.39 -4.58 3.10
CA LYS A 174 10.97 -5.24 4.36
C LYS A 174 12.18 -5.60 5.23
N GLU A 175 13.22 -6.20 4.63
CA GLU A 175 14.46 -6.58 5.33
C GLU A 175 15.22 -5.37 5.89
N LYS A 176 15.10 -4.21 5.23
CA LYS A 176 15.60 -2.93 5.77
C LYS A 176 14.77 -2.39 6.96
N GLY A 177 13.73 -3.12 7.37
CA GLY A 177 12.89 -2.77 8.51
C GLY A 177 11.86 -1.68 8.22
N LYS A 178 11.48 -1.46 6.95
CA LYS A 178 10.40 -0.52 6.61
C LYS A 178 9.03 -1.09 6.96
N LEU A 179 8.06 -0.21 7.22
CA LEU A 179 6.65 -0.60 7.29
C LEU A 179 6.08 -0.63 5.88
N ILE A 180 5.46 -1.75 5.51
CA ILE A 180 4.85 -1.92 4.19
C ILE A 180 3.39 -2.33 4.38
N LEU A 181 2.46 -1.59 3.80
CA LEU A 181 1.04 -1.91 3.76
C LEU A 181 0.65 -2.23 2.32
N ILE A 182 0.17 -3.46 2.07
CA ILE A 182 -0.16 -3.95 0.73
C ILE A 182 -1.63 -4.34 0.69
N THR A 183 -2.37 -3.88 -0.33
CA THR A 183 -3.64 -4.51 -0.67
C THR A 183 -3.44 -5.49 -1.82
N SER A 184 -4.14 -6.60 -1.81
CA SER A 184 -4.20 -7.52 -2.94
C SER A 184 -5.50 -8.32 -2.92
N HIS A 185 -5.98 -8.66 -4.10
CA HIS A 185 -7.05 -9.65 -4.28
C HIS A 185 -6.50 -11.06 -4.55
N VAL A 186 -5.20 -11.18 -4.84
CA VAL A 186 -4.53 -12.44 -5.12
C VAL A 186 -3.71 -12.85 -3.90
N LEU A 187 -4.33 -13.59 -2.99
CA LEU A 187 -3.73 -13.97 -1.71
C LEU A 187 -2.47 -14.82 -1.84
N SER A 188 -2.38 -15.66 -2.89
CA SER A 188 -1.20 -16.49 -3.15
C SER A 188 0.06 -15.69 -3.50
N GLU A 189 -0.08 -14.44 -3.92
CA GLU A 189 1.07 -13.56 -4.16
C GLU A 189 1.64 -12.95 -2.89
N LEU A 190 0.91 -13.06 -1.78
CA LEU A 190 1.27 -12.46 -0.50
C LEU A 190 2.01 -13.42 0.43
N ASP A 191 1.96 -14.75 0.19
CA ASP A 191 2.45 -15.78 1.11
C ASP A 191 3.90 -15.53 1.58
N ASP A 192 4.80 -15.09 0.68
CA ASP A 192 6.21 -14.86 0.97
C ASP A 192 6.53 -13.38 1.33
N LEU A 193 5.59 -12.49 1.10
CA LEU A 193 5.80 -11.06 1.29
C LEU A 193 5.43 -10.60 2.69
N VAL A 194 4.27 -11.03 3.20
CA VAL A 194 3.64 -10.41 4.36
C VAL A 194 3.97 -11.11 5.67
N THR A 195 3.96 -10.35 6.75
CA THR A 195 4.15 -10.85 8.12
C THR A 195 2.86 -10.80 8.92
N GLN A 196 1.95 -9.90 8.54
CA GLN A 196 0.69 -9.64 9.24
C GLN A 196 -0.46 -9.52 8.25
N ILE A 197 -1.67 -9.83 8.71
CA ILE A 197 -2.91 -9.67 7.95
C ILE A 197 -3.91 -8.86 8.74
N ILE A 198 -4.46 -7.84 8.10
CA ILE A 198 -5.64 -7.12 8.54
C ILE A 198 -6.78 -7.47 7.60
N TYR A 199 -7.82 -8.12 8.11
CA TYR A 199 -9.02 -8.40 7.35
C TYR A 199 -10.11 -7.38 7.67
N MET A 200 -10.58 -6.69 6.63
CA MET A 200 -11.66 -5.70 6.73
C MET A 200 -12.93 -6.18 6.05
N GLN A 201 -14.07 -5.94 6.71
CA GLN A 201 -15.40 -6.15 6.15
C GLN A 201 -16.34 -5.05 6.65
N GLU A 202 -17.17 -4.50 5.76
CA GLU A 202 -18.18 -3.47 6.09
C GLU A 202 -17.64 -2.30 6.91
N GLY A 203 -16.43 -1.84 6.58
CA GLY A 203 -15.77 -0.73 7.26
C GLY A 203 -15.14 -1.07 8.61
N LYS A 204 -15.16 -2.32 9.04
CA LYS A 204 -14.60 -2.78 10.31
C LYS A 204 -13.39 -3.69 10.10
N ILE A 205 -12.48 -3.71 11.06
CA ILE A 205 -11.46 -4.75 11.15
C ILE A 205 -12.08 -5.95 11.86
N CYS A 206 -12.18 -7.07 11.13
CA CYS A 206 -12.66 -8.33 11.69
C CYS A 206 -11.55 -9.04 12.47
N PHE A 207 -10.32 -9.00 11.96
CA PHE A 207 -9.15 -9.48 12.68
C PHE A 207 -7.87 -8.79 12.20
N HIS A 208 -6.86 -8.79 13.06
CA HIS A 208 -5.46 -8.45 12.79
C HIS A 208 -4.60 -9.52 13.43
N LYS A 209 -3.89 -10.33 12.61
CA LYS A 209 -3.10 -11.46 13.07
C LYS A 209 -1.79 -11.57 12.28
N SER A 210 -0.77 -12.12 12.92
CA SER A 210 0.41 -12.58 12.19
C SER A 210 0.08 -13.79 11.32
N ILE A 211 0.88 -14.03 10.28
CA ILE A 211 0.78 -15.22 9.45
C ILE A 211 0.92 -16.50 10.29
N GLU A 212 1.85 -16.48 11.25
CA GLU A 212 2.12 -17.61 12.15
C GLU A 212 0.92 -17.92 13.05
N GLU A 213 0.32 -16.90 13.67
CA GLU A 213 -0.92 -17.05 14.46
C GLU A 213 -2.06 -17.61 13.61
N LEU A 214 -2.24 -17.07 12.38
CA LEU A 214 -3.31 -17.51 11.50
C LEU A 214 -3.13 -18.98 11.07
N ARG A 215 -1.90 -19.39 10.75
CA ARG A 215 -1.55 -20.79 10.42
C ARG A 215 -1.77 -21.72 11.61
N THR A 216 -1.36 -21.29 12.80
CA THR A 216 -1.55 -22.06 14.05
C THR A 216 -3.03 -22.26 14.37
N ASP A 217 -3.82 -21.20 14.28
CA ASP A 217 -5.25 -21.24 14.59
C ASP A 217 -6.07 -22.10 13.62
N THR A 218 -5.62 -22.19 12.37
CA THR A 218 -6.38 -22.87 11.32
C THR A 218 -5.81 -24.22 10.91
N GLY A 219 -4.55 -24.52 11.23
CA GLY A 219 -3.83 -25.70 10.76
C GLY A 219 -3.51 -25.68 9.26
N GLU A 220 -3.69 -24.54 8.59
CA GLU A 220 -3.52 -24.41 7.14
C GLU A 220 -2.20 -23.70 6.81
N GLU A 221 -1.37 -24.30 5.96
CA GLU A 221 -0.10 -23.71 5.54
C GLU A 221 -0.28 -22.57 4.55
N ARG A 222 -1.24 -22.70 3.61
CA ARG A 222 -1.49 -21.70 2.57
C ARG A 222 -2.40 -20.60 3.09
N LEU A 223 -1.98 -19.35 2.89
CA LEU A 223 -2.66 -18.16 3.38
C LEU A 223 -4.12 -18.06 2.93
N ASN A 224 -4.41 -18.37 1.67
CA ASN A 224 -5.78 -18.33 1.15
C ASN A 224 -6.71 -19.35 1.85
N LYS A 225 -6.21 -20.53 2.20
CA LYS A 225 -6.97 -21.55 2.94
C LYS A 225 -7.14 -21.15 4.40
N ALA A 226 -6.06 -20.65 5.03
CA ALA A 226 -6.09 -20.18 6.41
C ALA A 226 -7.13 -19.06 6.60
N ILE A 227 -7.15 -18.07 5.70
CA ILE A 227 -8.14 -16.99 5.74
C ILE A 227 -9.55 -17.52 5.54
N ALA A 228 -9.78 -18.40 4.53
CA ALA A 228 -11.09 -18.97 4.27
C ALA A 228 -11.60 -19.80 5.46
N HIS A 229 -10.74 -20.60 6.08
CA HIS A 229 -11.06 -21.40 7.26
C HIS A 229 -11.41 -20.49 8.46
N PHE A 230 -10.57 -19.50 8.73
CA PHE A 230 -10.80 -18.54 9.82
C PHE A 230 -12.15 -17.82 9.66
N MET A 231 -12.46 -17.37 8.45
CA MET A 231 -13.71 -16.66 8.16
C MET A 231 -14.95 -17.57 8.28
N SER A 232 -14.88 -18.83 7.84
CA SER A 232 -15.99 -19.77 7.94
C SER A 232 -16.34 -20.13 9.39
N ASN A 233 -15.36 -20.08 10.28
CA ASN A 233 -15.56 -20.36 11.71
C ASN A 233 -16.13 -19.15 12.49
N GLN A 234 -15.97 -17.94 11.99
CA GLN A 234 -16.58 -16.73 12.61
C GLN A 234 -18.05 -16.52 12.23
N GLN A 235 -18.58 -17.26 11.24
CA GLN A 235 -19.99 -17.19 10.82
C GLN A 235 -20.91 -18.20 11.55
N LYS A 236 -20.33 -19.03 12.41
CA LYS A 236 -21.05 -19.93 13.31
C LYS A 236 -21.16 -19.35 14.71
#